data_a94aeb905c96d18f03655da5222d94b8
#
_entry.id   a94aeb905c96d18f03655da5222d94b8
#
_cell.length_a   1.000
_cell.length_b   1.000
_cell.length_c   1.000
_cell.angle_alpha   90.00
_cell.angle_beta   90.00
_cell.angle_gamma   90.00
#
_symmetry.space_group_name_H-M   'P 1'
#
loop_
_entity.id
_entity.type
_entity.pdbx_description
1 polymer ?
#
loop_
_entity_poly.entity_id
_entity_poly.type
_entity_poly.pdbx_seq_one_letter_code
_entity_poly.pdbx_strand_id
1 'polypeptide(L)'
;MAQDIYDVKPQIRQRAHIQSMEDYQRLYRLSLDHPEQFWAEQAKALDWFHPWHKVLDADYEEIDFAWFSGGRLNACFNCVDRHLDTLAEQTAIVWAADEPGTYRHISYRELKHNVCRLANVLLAHGVQRGDRVCIYMPMIPETVYAMLACARIGAIHSVVFGGFSADSLRDRIVDARCKLLITANEGLRGGRKIPLKAIADRAIEGMSLVQTVLVARRTETPVPMQSGRDHWLDEEMQKQRSTATVEWMGAEDPLFILYTSGSTGSPRG
;
A
#
# COMPACT_ATOMS: atom_id res chain seq x y z
N MET A 1 4.17 34.30 20.25
CA MET A 1 3.87 33.11 21.08
C MET A 1 5.20 32.42 21.35
N ALA A 2 5.59 32.24 22.62
CA ALA A 2 6.79 31.48 22.94
C ALA A 2 6.55 30.03 22.52
N GLN A 3 7.45 29.49 21.69
CA GLN A 3 7.40 28.10 21.29
C GLN A 3 7.85 27.26 22.51
N ASP A 4 6.98 26.45 23.07
CA ASP A 4 7.34 25.55 24.16
C ASP A 4 8.42 24.59 23.65
N ILE A 5 9.59 24.64 24.25
CA ILE A 5 10.70 23.73 23.96
C ILE A 5 10.61 22.58 24.94
N TYR A 6 10.51 21.35 24.40
CA TYR A 6 10.46 20.13 25.18
C TYR A 6 11.76 19.35 25.07
N ASP A 7 12.35 19.02 26.21
CA ASP A 7 13.57 18.20 26.25
C ASP A 7 13.28 16.77 25.80
N VAL A 8 14.16 16.21 25.00
CA VAL A 8 14.08 14.81 24.57
C VAL A 8 14.41 13.90 25.75
N LYS A 9 13.49 12.99 26.09
CA LYS A 9 13.71 12.00 27.15
C LYS A 9 14.97 11.17 26.87
N PRO A 10 15.89 11.00 27.85
CA PRO A 10 17.15 10.28 27.63
C PRO A 10 16.98 8.87 27.07
N GLN A 11 15.93 8.14 27.47
CA GLN A 11 15.61 6.79 27.00
C GLN A 11 15.24 6.76 25.51
N ILE A 12 14.61 7.81 24.99
CA ILE A 12 14.27 7.95 23.57
C ILE A 12 15.54 8.27 22.78
N ARG A 13 16.34 9.23 23.28
CA ARG A 13 17.61 9.62 22.66
C ARG A 13 18.57 8.46 22.49
N GLN A 14 18.73 7.61 23.53
CA GLN A 14 19.61 6.44 23.51
C GLN A 14 19.23 5.39 22.46
N ARG A 15 17.93 5.30 22.09
CA ARG A 15 17.42 4.34 21.10
C ARG A 15 17.29 4.93 19.69
N ALA A 16 17.47 6.23 19.55
CA ALA A 16 17.34 6.90 18.27
C ALA A 16 18.55 6.57 17.37
N HIS A 17 18.31 6.42 16.06
CA HIS A 17 19.38 6.27 15.07
C HIS A 17 20.24 7.55 14.94
N ILE A 18 19.63 8.72 15.15
CA ILE A 18 20.29 10.01 15.22
C ILE A 18 20.19 10.50 16.66
N GLN A 19 21.32 10.58 17.36
CA GLN A 19 21.35 10.85 18.80
C GLN A 19 21.78 12.28 19.13
N SER A 20 22.35 13.00 18.16
CA SER A 20 22.83 14.36 18.35
C SER A 20 22.56 15.25 17.14
N MET A 21 22.66 16.56 17.31
CA MET A 21 22.57 17.52 16.22
C MET A 21 23.79 17.39 15.28
N GLU A 22 24.96 17.02 15.82
CA GLU A 22 26.16 16.77 15.02
C GLU A 22 25.96 15.58 14.08
N ASP A 23 25.34 14.48 14.56
CA ASP A 23 25.01 13.33 13.70
C ASP A 23 24.04 13.72 12.59
N TYR A 24 23.00 14.48 12.93
CA TYR A 24 22.07 15.00 11.94
C TYR A 24 22.78 15.84 10.88
N GLN A 25 23.57 16.82 11.30
CA GLN A 25 24.29 17.72 10.39
C GLN A 25 25.29 16.97 9.51
N ARG A 26 25.99 15.98 10.06
CA ARG A 26 26.91 15.12 9.30
C ARG A 26 26.18 14.36 8.19
N LEU A 27 25.07 13.70 8.53
CA LEU A 27 24.25 12.97 7.56
C LEU A 27 23.62 13.89 6.53
N TYR A 28 23.12 15.05 6.96
CA TYR A 28 22.54 16.05 6.06
C TYR A 28 23.58 16.58 5.06
N ARG A 29 24.79 16.92 5.51
CA ARG A 29 25.87 17.32 4.60
C ARG A 29 26.23 16.21 3.62
N LEU A 30 26.38 14.98 4.11
CA LEU A 30 26.64 13.82 3.25
C LEU A 30 25.58 13.67 2.15
N SER A 31 24.30 13.90 2.49
CA SER A 31 23.20 13.79 1.52
C SER A 31 23.22 14.89 0.44
N LEU A 32 23.82 16.04 0.74
CA LEU A 32 23.96 17.14 -0.21
C LEU A 32 25.27 17.08 -1.03
N ASP A 33 26.38 16.82 -0.36
CA ASP A 33 27.71 16.88 -0.96
C ASP A 33 28.07 15.58 -1.71
N HIS A 34 27.52 14.43 -1.23
CA HIS A 34 27.78 13.10 -1.79
C HIS A 34 26.50 12.26 -1.85
N PRO A 35 25.48 12.68 -2.62
CA PRO A 35 24.16 12.04 -2.64
C PRO A 35 24.21 10.56 -3.04
N GLU A 36 25.02 10.18 -4.00
CA GLU A 36 25.14 8.76 -4.41
C GLU A 36 25.68 7.88 -3.27
N GLN A 37 26.68 8.35 -2.53
CA GLN A 37 27.21 7.63 -1.37
C GLN A 37 26.15 7.52 -0.26
N PHE A 38 25.46 8.61 0.04
CA PHE A 38 24.41 8.63 1.05
C PHE A 38 23.30 7.63 0.72
N TRP A 39 22.75 7.72 -0.49
CA TRP A 39 21.63 6.83 -0.90
C TRP A 39 22.05 5.39 -1.10
N ALA A 40 23.27 5.11 -1.56
CA ALA A 40 23.81 3.76 -1.60
C ALA A 40 23.86 3.11 -0.21
N GLU A 41 24.25 3.88 0.81
CA GLU A 41 24.27 3.39 2.19
C GLU A 41 22.86 3.16 2.73
N GLN A 42 21.90 4.09 2.49
CA GLN A 42 20.52 3.93 2.91
C GLN A 42 19.86 2.71 2.24
N ALA A 43 20.15 2.47 0.98
CA ALA A 43 19.58 1.36 0.21
C ALA A 43 20.02 -0.03 0.70
N LYS A 44 21.12 -0.14 1.46
CA LYS A 44 21.54 -1.39 2.11
C LYS A 44 20.55 -1.89 3.18
N ALA A 45 19.65 -1.03 3.65
CA ALA A 45 18.58 -1.42 4.56
C ALA A 45 17.51 -2.28 3.88
N LEU A 46 17.49 -2.36 2.55
CA LEU A 46 16.56 -3.16 1.75
C LEU A 46 17.25 -4.40 1.20
N ASP A 47 16.47 -5.47 1.04
CA ASP A 47 16.92 -6.68 0.35
C ASP A 47 16.67 -6.54 -1.15
N TRP A 48 17.74 -6.61 -1.90
CA TRP A 48 17.74 -6.53 -3.36
C TRP A 48 17.91 -7.94 -3.96
N PHE A 49 16.99 -8.31 -4.84
CA PHE A 49 17.14 -9.53 -5.64
C PHE A 49 18.31 -9.42 -6.63
N HIS A 50 18.44 -8.23 -7.24
CA HIS A 50 19.57 -7.85 -8.06
C HIS A 50 20.03 -6.45 -7.64
N PRO A 51 21.30 -6.24 -7.28
CA PRO A 51 21.81 -4.92 -6.91
C PRO A 51 21.83 -3.98 -8.12
N TRP A 52 21.79 -2.69 -7.84
CA TRP A 52 21.94 -1.63 -8.85
C TRP A 52 23.40 -1.51 -9.32
N HIS A 53 23.58 -0.92 -10.50
CA HIS A 53 24.90 -0.58 -11.02
C HIS A 53 25.18 0.94 -10.97
N LYS A 54 24.14 1.79 -10.89
CA LYS A 54 24.25 3.23 -10.73
C LYS A 54 23.16 3.70 -9.74
N VAL A 55 23.57 4.52 -8.77
CA VAL A 55 22.63 5.00 -7.72
C VAL A 55 21.73 6.08 -8.27
N LEU A 56 22.31 7.10 -8.92
CA LEU A 56 21.59 8.21 -9.52
C LEU A 56 22.11 8.44 -10.94
N ASP A 57 21.22 8.39 -11.90
CA ASP A 57 21.42 8.85 -13.26
C ASP A 57 20.50 10.03 -13.51
N ALA A 58 21.05 11.24 -13.57
CA ALA A 58 20.26 12.45 -13.64
C ALA A 58 20.80 13.37 -14.72
N ASP A 59 19.92 13.70 -15.67
CA ASP A 59 20.13 14.77 -16.64
C ASP A 59 19.03 15.83 -16.43
N TYR A 60 19.44 16.99 -15.91
CA TYR A 60 18.52 18.08 -15.62
C TYR A 60 18.10 18.87 -16.88
N GLU A 61 18.87 18.79 -17.96
CA GLU A 61 18.55 19.47 -19.22
C GLU A 61 17.48 18.68 -20.01
N GLU A 62 17.64 17.36 -20.05
CA GLU A 62 16.67 16.46 -20.71
C GLU A 62 15.52 16.03 -19.78
N ILE A 63 15.58 16.39 -18.49
CA ILE A 63 14.59 15.99 -17.46
C ILE A 63 14.50 14.45 -17.40
N ASP A 64 15.63 13.78 -17.47
CA ASP A 64 15.75 12.31 -17.35
C ASP A 64 16.40 11.95 -16.01
N PHE A 65 15.70 11.13 -15.22
CA PHE A 65 16.13 10.74 -13.89
C PHE A 65 15.90 9.26 -13.67
N ALA A 66 16.91 8.54 -13.24
CA ALA A 66 16.78 7.17 -12.79
C ALA A 66 17.52 6.94 -11.48
N TRP A 67 16.84 6.31 -10.53
CA TRP A 67 17.41 5.90 -9.26
C TRP A 67 17.65 4.39 -9.22
N PHE A 68 18.80 3.99 -8.69
CA PHE A 68 19.17 2.59 -8.50
C PHE A 68 19.04 1.76 -9.79
N SER A 69 19.58 2.31 -10.87
CA SER A 69 19.49 1.73 -12.23
C SER A 69 19.96 0.27 -12.25
N GLY A 70 19.13 -0.60 -12.84
CA GLY A 70 19.35 -2.06 -12.89
C GLY A 70 19.00 -2.80 -11.61
N GLY A 71 18.74 -2.09 -10.50
CA GLY A 71 18.32 -2.71 -9.25
C GLY A 71 16.95 -3.37 -9.35
N ARG A 72 16.78 -4.54 -8.72
CA ARG A 72 15.53 -5.27 -8.64
C ARG A 72 15.21 -5.67 -7.22
N LEU A 73 13.98 -5.36 -6.79
CA LEU A 73 13.47 -5.66 -5.46
C LEU A 73 11.95 -5.85 -5.51
N ASN A 74 11.37 -6.18 -4.37
CA ASN A 74 9.92 -6.19 -4.20
C ASN A 74 9.56 -5.58 -2.84
N ALA A 75 8.65 -4.63 -2.81
CA ALA A 75 8.23 -3.94 -1.59
C ALA A 75 7.53 -4.91 -0.61
N CYS A 76 6.68 -5.81 -1.09
CA CYS A 76 6.03 -6.81 -0.24
C CYS A 76 7.06 -7.77 0.39
N PHE A 77 8.06 -8.24 -0.38
CA PHE A 77 9.13 -9.07 0.15
C PHE A 77 9.88 -8.36 1.28
N ASN A 78 10.24 -7.11 1.06
CA ASN A 78 10.94 -6.29 2.05
C ASN A 78 10.10 -5.99 3.31
N CYS A 79 8.78 -5.84 3.16
CA CYS A 79 7.89 -5.59 4.30
C CYS A 79 7.55 -6.86 5.09
N VAL A 80 7.56 -8.04 4.45
CA VAL A 80 6.98 -9.25 5.03
C VAL A 80 7.95 -10.43 5.00
N ASP A 81 8.32 -10.88 3.80
CA ASP A 81 9.00 -12.17 3.61
C ASP A 81 10.33 -12.26 4.32
N ARG A 82 11.18 -11.24 4.19
CA ARG A 82 12.52 -11.21 4.79
C ARG A 82 12.53 -11.27 6.32
N HIS A 83 11.40 -11.03 6.95
CA HIS A 83 11.27 -11.05 8.41
C HIS A 83 10.82 -12.40 8.97
N LEU A 84 10.41 -13.34 8.12
CA LEU A 84 9.79 -14.59 8.57
C LEU A 84 10.73 -15.53 9.30
N ASP A 85 12.02 -15.53 8.96
CA ASP A 85 12.99 -16.44 9.59
C ASP A 85 13.17 -16.12 11.09
N THR A 86 13.01 -14.86 11.48
CA THR A 86 13.28 -14.41 12.85
C THR A 86 12.05 -13.85 13.57
N LEU A 87 11.06 -13.31 12.84
CA LEU A 87 9.93 -12.58 13.40
C LEU A 87 8.56 -13.17 13.05
N ALA A 88 8.51 -14.42 12.55
CA ALA A 88 7.28 -15.03 12.03
C ALA A 88 6.08 -14.92 12.99
N GLU A 89 6.29 -15.18 14.27
CA GLU A 89 5.24 -15.16 15.30
C GLU A 89 5.08 -13.77 15.97
N GLN A 90 5.93 -12.81 15.62
CA GLN A 90 5.83 -11.47 16.17
C GLN A 90 4.66 -10.72 15.49
N THR A 91 4.02 -9.85 16.26
CA THR A 91 2.94 -9.01 15.76
C THR A 91 3.48 -8.02 14.71
N ALA A 92 2.99 -8.16 13.48
CA ALA A 92 3.25 -7.22 12.38
C ALA A 92 2.23 -6.08 12.35
N ILE A 93 0.97 -6.36 12.70
CA ILE A 93 -0.13 -5.39 12.70
C ILE A 93 -0.90 -5.52 14.02
N VAL A 94 -1.10 -4.38 14.68
CA VAL A 94 -2.12 -4.23 15.71
C VAL A 94 -3.27 -3.44 15.10
N TRP A 95 -4.38 -4.12 14.85
CA TRP A 95 -5.59 -3.48 14.38
C TRP A 95 -6.50 -3.15 15.55
N ALA A 96 -6.91 -1.88 15.66
CA ALA A 96 -7.92 -1.42 16.61
C ALA A 96 -9.20 -1.07 15.83
N ALA A 97 -10.30 -1.70 16.17
CA ALA A 97 -11.59 -1.43 15.56
C ALA A 97 -12.20 -0.11 16.04
N ASP A 98 -13.28 0.33 15.38
CA ASP A 98 -14.07 1.49 15.82
C ASP A 98 -14.77 1.22 17.16
N GLU A 99 -15.10 -0.03 17.43
CA GLU A 99 -15.70 -0.48 18.68
C GLU A 99 -14.66 -0.50 19.81
N PRO A 100 -14.88 0.22 20.93
CA PRO A 100 -13.94 0.26 22.03
C PRO A 100 -13.59 -1.12 22.56
N GLY A 101 -12.29 -1.38 22.77
CA GLY A 101 -11.80 -2.65 23.32
C GLY A 101 -11.68 -3.79 22.31
N THR A 102 -12.02 -3.55 21.04
CA THR A 102 -11.86 -4.55 19.97
C THR A 102 -10.50 -4.38 19.29
N TYR A 103 -9.62 -5.37 19.50
CA TYR A 103 -8.26 -5.40 18.93
C TYR A 103 -7.98 -6.74 18.28
N ARG A 104 -7.15 -6.73 17.24
CA ARG A 104 -6.61 -7.94 16.63
C ARG A 104 -5.10 -7.76 16.41
N HIS A 105 -4.33 -8.76 16.84
CA HIS A 105 -2.90 -8.85 16.57
C HIS A 105 -2.69 -9.84 15.43
N ILE A 106 -1.99 -9.40 14.41
CA ILE A 106 -1.71 -10.20 13.21
C ILE A 106 -0.20 -10.39 13.14
N SER A 107 0.24 -11.66 13.18
CA SER A 107 1.66 -11.98 13.08
C SER A 107 2.20 -11.80 11.66
N TYR A 108 3.53 -11.74 11.50
CA TYR A 108 4.16 -11.72 10.17
C TYR A 108 3.77 -12.95 9.34
N ARG A 109 3.66 -14.12 9.96
CA ARG A 109 3.21 -15.35 9.30
C ARG A 109 1.77 -15.25 8.81
N GLU A 110 0.87 -14.78 9.66
CA GLU A 110 -0.54 -14.57 9.29
C GLU A 110 -0.66 -13.51 8.18
N LEU A 111 0.06 -12.41 8.29
CA LEU A 111 0.12 -11.37 7.26
C LEU A 111 0.56 -11.96 5.92
N LYS A 112 1.67 -12.72 5.89
CA LYS A 112 2.17 -13.40 4.69
C LYS A 112 1.11 -14.30 4.06
N HIS A 113 0.44 -15.14 4.86
CA HIS A 113 -0.58 -16.06 4.36
C HIS A 113 -1.74 -15.32 3.69
N ASN A 114 -2.24 -14.26 4.33
CA ASN A 114 -3.36 -13.48 3.78
C ASN A 114 -2.95 -12.68 2.54
N VAL A 115 -1.78 -12.08 2.54
CA VAL A 115 -1.22 -11.38 1.37
C VAL A 115 -1.08 -12.34 0.18
N CYS A 116 -0.54 -13.55 0.38
CA CYS A 116 -0.40 -14.53 -0.69
C CYS A 116 -1.76 -15.02 -1.23
N ARG A 117 -2.74 -15.27 -0.36
CA ARG A 117 -4.08 -15.63 -0.79
C ARG A 117 -4.70 -14.52 -1.64
N LEU A 118 -4.63 -13.28 -1.18
CA LEU A 118 -5.18 -12.15 -1.94
C LEU A 118 -4.40 -11.91 -3.24
N ALA A 119 -3.09 -12.07 -3.26
CA ALA A 119 -2.29 -12.02 -4.49
C ALA A 119 -2.78 -13.05 -5.52
N ASN A 120 -3.04 -14.29 -5.07
CA ASN A 120 -3.59 -15.33 -5.95
C ASN A 120 -5.03 -15.02 -6.39
N VAL A 121 -5.87 -14.39 -5.55
CA VAL A 121 -7.20 -13.89 -5.96
C VAL A 121 -7.05 -12.88 -7.09
N LEU A 122 -6.17 -11.89 -6.95
CA LEU A 122 -5.94 -10.88 -7.98
C LEU A 122 -5.50 -11.51 -9.30
N LEU A 123 -4.56 -12.46 -9.26
CA LEU A 123 -4.12 -13.21 -10.44
C LEU A 123 -5.25 -14.02 -11.08
N ALA A 124 -6.09 -14.69 -10.26
CA ALA A 124 -7.23 -15.46 -10.74
C ALA A 124 -8.29 -14.59 -11.46
N HIS A 125 -8.43 -13.33 -11.04
CA HIS A 125 -9.28 -12.32 -11.69
C HIS A 125 -8.55 -11.54 -12.78
N GLY A 126 -7.41 -12.05 -13.28
CA GLY A 126 -6.72 -11.54 -14.46
C GLY A 126 -5.89 -10.28 -14.23
N VAL A 127 -5.58 -9.92 -12.97
CA VAL A 127 -4.63 -8.84 -12.69
C VAL A 127 -3.22 -9.28 -13.04
N GLN A 128 -2.49 -8.44 -13.77
CA GLN A 128 -1.13 -8.67 -14.20
C GLN A 128 -0.19 -7.55 -13.73
N ARG A 129 1.12 -7.77 -13.85
CA ARG A 129 2.12 -6.73 -13.62
C ARG A 129 1.77 -5.46 -14.40
N GLY A 130 1.83 -4.31 -13.73
CA GLY A 130 1.52 -3.00 -14.30
C GLY A 130 0.03 -2.66 -14.36
N ASP A 131 -0.88 -3.59 -14.06
CA ASP A 131 -2.31 -3.28 -13.92
C ASP A 131 -2.58 -2.43 -12.67
N ARG A 132 -3.62 -1.59 -12.73
CA ARG A 132 -4.02 -0.76 -11.59
C ARG A 132 -5.23 -1.37 -10.89
N VAL A 133 -5.13 -1.40 -9.58
CA VAL A 133 -6.17 -1.90 -8.66
C VAL A 133 -6.58 -0.75 -7.75
N CYS A 134 -7.86 -0.39 -7.74
CA CYS A 134 -8.39 0.59 -6.82
C CYS A 134 -8.77 -0.07 -5.49
N ILE A 135 -8.35 0.53 -4.38
CA ILE A 135 -8.66 0.08 -3.02
C ILE A 135 -9.48 1.16 -2.34
N TYR A 136 -10.80 0.96 -2.25
CA TYR A 136 -11.75 1.85 -1.58
C TYR A 136 -12.33 1.15 -0.37
N MET A 137 -11.60 1.17 0.74
CA MET A 137 -11.86 0.33 1.91
C MET A 137 -11.82 1.13 3.21
N PRO A 138 -12.46 0.64 4.28
CA PRO A 138 -12.26 1.16 5.62
C PRO A 138 -10.90 0.71 6.16
N MET A 139 -10.50 1.23 7.32
CA MET A 139 -9.24 0.86 7.97
C MET A 139 -9.34 -0.52 8.63
N ILE A 140 -9.29 -1.56 7.82
CA ILE A 140 -9.30 -2.97 8.23
C ILE A 140 -8.02 -3.68 7.72
N PRO A 141 -7.64 -4.82 8.31
CA PRO A 141 -6.42 -5.54 7.91
C PRO A 141 -6.37 -5.89 6.42
N GLU A 142 -7.51 -6.19 5.82
CA GLU A 142 -7.65 -6.52 4.41
C GLU A 142 -7.18 -5.40 3.48
N THR A 143 -7.22 -4.14 3.93
CA THR A 143 -6.67 -2.98 3.21
C THR A 143 -5.15 -3.12 3.06
N VAL A 144 -4.47 -3.51 4.14
CA VAL A 144 -3.02 -3.75 4.12
C VAL A 144 -2.68 -4.97 3.26
N TYR A 145 -3.48 -6.04 3.39
CA TYR A 145 -3.30 -7.23 2.55
C TYR A 145 -3.41 -6.90 1.07
N ALA A 146 -4.38 -6.05 0.69
CA ALA A 146 -4.60 -5.64 -0.69
C ALA A 146 -3.42 -4.83 -1.26
N MET A 147 -2.90 -3.88 -0.49
CA MET A 147 -1.73 -3.08 -0.88
C MET A 147 -0.50 -3.97 -1.11
N LEU A 148 -0.22 -4.86 -0.14
CA LEU A 148 0.93 -5.77 -0.21
C LEU A 148 0.75 -6.86 -1.28
N ALA A 149 -0.47 -7.34 -1.51
CA ALA A 149 -0.77 -8.29 -2.58
C ALA A 149 -0.51 -7.69 -3.97
N CYS A 150 -0.94 -6.45 -4.20
CA CYS A 150 -0.61 -5.71 -5.43
C CYS A 150 0.91 -5.58 -5.61
N ALA A 151 1.61 -5.12 -4.58
CA ALA A 151 3.07 -4.98 -4.61
C ALA A 151 3.77 -6.32 -4.89
N ARG A 152 3.24 -7.44 -4.33
CA ARG A 152 3.80 -8.78 -4.52
C ARG A 152 3.81 -9.23 -5.98
N ILE A 153 2.74 -8.95 -6.71
CA ILE A 153 2.56 -9.37 -8.12
C ILE A 153 2.93 -8.29 -9.13
N GLY A 154 3.48 -7.16 -8.68
CA GLY A 154 3.84 -6.04 -9.54
C GLY A 154 2.66 -5.26 -10.10
N ALA A 155 1.47 -5.37 -9.49
CA ALA A 155 0.33 -4.51 -9.78
C ALA A 155 0.46 -3.18 -9.02
N ILE A 156 -0.11 -2.13 -9.58
CA ILE A 156 -0.07 -0.77 -9.04
C ILE A 156 -1.37 -0.51 -8.28
N HIS A 157 -1.29 -0.28 -6.96
CA HIS A 157 -2.49 0.03 -6.18
C HIS A 157 -2.74 1.54 -6.09
N SER A 158 -4.03 1.91 -6.12
CA SER A 158 -4.51 3.27 -5.87
C SER A 158 -5.48 3.21 -4.69
N VAL A 159 -5.02 3.71 -3.54
CA VAL A 159 -5.85 3.74 -2.32
C VAL A 159 -6.69 5.01 -2.32
N VAL A 160 -7.99 4.83 -2.16
CA VAL A 160 -8.97 5.91 -2.06
C VAL A 160 -9.60 5.88 -0.67
N PHE A 161 -9.60 7.01 0.00
CA PHE A 161 -10.17 7.12 1.33
C PHE A 161 -11.67 6.78 1.35
N GLY A 162 -12.09 5.87 2.25
CA GLY A 162 -13.46 5.38 2.36
C GLY A 162 -14.52 6.44 2.77
N GLY A 163 -14.13 7.69 2.93
CA GLY A 163 -15.02 8.81 3.16
C GLY A 163 -15.30 9.66 1.92
N PHE A 164 -14.70 9.34 0.76
CA PHE A 164 -14.91 10.08 -0.47
C PHE A 164 -16.24 9.71 -1.15
N SER A 165 -16.79 10.67 -1.92
CA SER A 165 -18.01 10.51 -2.70
C SER A 165 -17.84 9.55 -3.88
N ALA A 166 -18.94 9.10 -4.47
CA ALA A 166 -18.93 8.27 -5.66
C ALA A 166 -18.23 8.96 -6.84
N ASP A 167 -18.45 10.26 -7.05
CA ASP A 167 -17.81 11.01 -8.13
C ASP A 167 -16.28 11.07 -7.92
N SER A 168 -15.84 11.35 -6.70
CA SER A 168 -14.43 11.40 -6.37
C SER A 168 -13.73 10.03 -6.52
N LEU A 169 -14.43 8.94 -6.23
CA LEU A 169 -13.94 7.58 -6.49
C LEU A 169 -13.90 7.29 -7.99
N ARG A 170 -14.95 7.67 -8.73
CA ARG A 170 -15.04 7.50 -10.17
C ARG A 170 -13.87 8.16 -10.90
N ASP A 171 -13.59 9.43 -10.57
CA ASP A 171 -12.52 10.20 -11.21
C ASP A 171 -11.17 9.48 -11.09
N ARG A 172 -10.86 8.95 -9.90
CA ARG A 172 -9.62 8.20 -9.66
C ARG A 172 -9.55 6.87 -10.40
N ILE A 173 -10.66 6.14 -10.47
CA ILE A 173 -10.76 4.89 -11.22
C ILE A 173 -10.51 5.14 -12.71
N VAL A 174 -11.11 6.19 -13.26
CA VAL A 174 -10.99 6.55 -14.68
C VAL A 174 -9.57 7.04 -14.99
N ASP A 175 -9.04 7.96 -14.19
CA ASP A 175 -7.71 8.53 -14.39
C ASP A 175 -6.62 7.45 -14.32
N ALA A 176 -6.63 6.63 -13.28
CA ALA A 176 -5.69 5.51 -13.14
C ALA A 176 -6.01 4.32 -14.05
N ARG A 177 -7.16 4.29 -14.72
CA ARG A 177 -7.65 3.15 -15.52
C ARG A 177 -7.63 1.83 -14.73
N CYS A 178 -8.21 1.85 -13.53
CA CYS A 178 -8.27 0.68 -12.68
C CYS A 178 -9.27 -0.34 -13.23
N LYS A 179 -8.84 -1.58 -13.42
CA LYS A 179 -9.69 -2.67 -13.91
C LYS A 179 -10.35 -3.52 -12.83
N LEU A 180 -9.89 -3.42 -11.59
CA LEU A 180 -10.40 -4.12 -10.44
C LEU A 180 -10.57 -3.14 -9.27
N LEU A 181 -11.67 -3.28 -8.54
CA LEU A 181 -11.98 -2.51 -7.35
C LEU A 181 -12.10 -3.45 -6.15
N ILE A 182 -11.41 -3.11 -5.05
CA ILE A 182 -11.57 -3.76 -3.75
C ILE A 182 -12.29 -2.79 -2.83
N THR A 183 -13.40 -3.22 -2.23
CA THR A 183 -14.19 -2.44 -1.29
C THR A 183 -14.70 -3.29 -0.14
N ALA A 184 -15.52 -2.73 0.74
CA ALA A 184 -16.23 -3.46 1.79
C ALA A 184 -17.73 -3.22 1.67
N ASN A 185 -18.53 -4.10 2.29
CA ASN A 185 -19.97 -3.87 2.35
C ASN A 185 -20.28 -2.53 3.03
N GLU A 186 -19.67 -2.28 4.18
CA GLU A 186 -19.78 -1.02 4.93
C GLU A 186 -18.44 -0.64 5.57
N GLY A 187 -18.29 0.61 5.95
CA GLY A 187 -17.29 1.10 6.89
C GLY A 187 -17.95 1.51 8.20
N LEU A 188 -17.19 1.47 9.30
CA LEU A 188 -17.60 2.02 10.58
C LEU A 188 -16.71 3.22 10.91
N ARG A 189 -17.32 4.34 11.34
CA ARG A 189 -16.60 5.54 11.72
C ARG A 189 -17.39 6.36 12.71
N GLY A 190 -16.87 6.52 13.93
CA GLY A 190 -17.53 7.27 14.99
C GLY A 190 -18.94 6.75 15.27
N GLY A 191 -19.13 5.42 15.32
CA GLY A 191 -20.41 4.75 15.53
C GLY A 191 -21.39 4.82 14.35
N ARG A 192 -20.97 5.35 13.18
CA ARG A 192 -21.82 5.46 11.98
C ARG A 192 -21.40 4.44 10.93
N LYS A 193 -22.39 3.86 10.25
CA LYS A 193 -22.18 3.00 9.08
C LYS A 193 -22.03 3.84 7.83
N ILE A 194 -21.01 3.57 7.04
CA ILE A 194 -20.75 4.19 5.74
C ILE A 194 -21.01 3.13 4.67
N PRO A 195 -21.96 3.33 3.76
CA PRO A 195 -22.37 2.33 2.77
C PRO A 195 -21.37 2.25 1.60
N LEU A 196 -20.17 1.71 1.85
CA LEU A 196 -19.06 1.72 0.87
C LEU A 196 -19.42 0.99 -0.42
N LYS A 197 -20.07 -0.18 -0.34
CA LYS A 197 -20.49 -0.93 -1.54
C LYS A 197 -21.47 -0.12 -2.41
N ALA A 198 -22.46 0.54 -1.79
CA ALA A 198 -23.42 1.37 -2.53
C ALA A 198 -22.75 2.59 -3.18
N ILE A 199 -21.75 3.19 -2.52
CA ILE A 199 -20.96 4.30 -3.08
C ILE A 199 -20.10 3.77 -4.24
N ALA A 200 -19.47 2.62 -4.08
CA ALA A 200 -18.67 1.96 -5.12
C ALA A 200 -19.51 1.64 -6.36
N ASP A 201 -20.72 1.07 -6.17
CA ASP A 201 -21.63 0.75 -7.27
C ASP A 201 -22.02 2.00 -8.08
N ARG A 202 -22.34 3.11 -7.40
CA ARG A 202 -22.62 4.39 -8.08
C ARG A 202 -21.39 4.92 -8.82
N ALA A 203 -20.20 4.79 -8.25
CA ALA A 203 -18.97 5.25 -8.89
C ALA A 203 -18.69 4.54 -10.22
N ILE A 204 -18.99 3.25 -10.31
CA ILE A 204 -18.72 2.41 -11.50
C ILE A 204 -19.94 2.20 -12.39
N GLU A 205 -21.08 2.84 -12.09
CA GLU A 205 -22.30 2.72 -12.89
C GLU A 205 -22.05 3.12 -14.36
N GLY A 206 -22.46 2.24 -15.29
CA GLY A 206 -22.25 2.43 -16.73
C GLY A 206 -20.78 2.34 -17.20
N MET A 207 -19.85 1.90 -16.31
CA MET A 207 -18.44 1.78 -16.63
C MET A 207 -18.09 0.35 -17.03
N SER A 208 -17.44 0.19 -18.20
CA SER A 208 -16.91 -1.11 -18.65
C SER A 208 -15.48 -1.39 -18.17
N LEU A 209 -14.80 -0.40 -17.60
CA LEU A 209 -13.40 -0.49 -17.18
C LEU A 209 -13.20 -1.44 -16.00
N VAL A 210 -14.04 -1.33 -14.96
CA VAL A 210 -14.00 -2.20 -13.79
C VAL A 210 -14.76 -3.47 -14.08
N GLN A 211 -14.04 -4.57 -14.20
CA GLN A 211 -14.59 -5.88 -14.55
C GLN A 211 -14.87 -6.74 -13.32
N THR A 212 -14.20 -6.48 -12.21
CA THR A 212 -14.30 -7.24 -10.96
C THR A 212 -14.37 -6.30 -9.76
N VAL A 213 -15.28 -6.60 -8.84
CA VAL A 213 -15.38 -5.95 -7.53
C VAL A 213 -15.23 -7.00 -6.45
N LEU A 214 -14.19 -6.90 -5.63
CA LEU A 214 -13.99 -7.73 -4.45
C LEU A 214 -14.53 -7.00 -3.21
N VAL A 215 -15.41 -7.64 -2.45
CA VAL A 215 -16.14 -7.02 -1.34
C VAL A 215 -15.78 -7.70 -0.03
N ALA A 216 -15.15 -6.98 0.89
CA ALA A 216 -14.86 -7.45 2.24
C ALA A 216 -16.11 -7.32 3.13
N ARG A 217 -16.34 -8.30 4.01
CA ARG A 217 -17.39 -8.24 5.04
C ARG A 217 -16.84 -7.53 6.28
N ARG A 218 -17.21 -6.27 6.48
CA ARG A 218 -16.91 -5.51 7.72
C ARG A 218 -18.05 -5.62 8.72
N THR A 219 -19.28 -5.77 8.23
CA THR A 219 -20.50 -5.90 9.03
C THR A 219 -21.37 -7.03 8.49
N GLU A 220 -22.40 -7.41 9.26
CA GLU A 220 -23.39 -8.40 8.83
C GLU A 220 -24.48 -7.81 7.90
N THR A 221 -24.42 -6.53 7.56
CA THR A 221 -25.40 -5.89 6.69
C THR A 221 -25.30 -6.47 5.28
N PRO A 222 -26.40 -7.05 4.76
CA PRO A 222 -26.41 -7.54 3.38
C PRO A 222 -26.33 -6.38 2.38
N VAL A 223 -25.64 -6.61 1.28
CA VAL A 223 -25.52 -5.64 0.18
C VAL A 223 -25.84 -6.31 -1.15
N PRO A 224 -26.37 -5.60 -2.15
CA PRO A 224 -26.53 -6.11 -3.49
C PRO A 224 -25.19 -6.56 -4.08
N MET A 225 -25.19 -7.75 -4.70
CA MET A 225 -24.02 -8.31 -5.39
C MET A 225 -24.40 -8.59 -6.84
N GLN A 226 -23.75 -7.90 -7.78
CA GLN A 226 -23.96 -8.13 -9.21
C GLN A 226 -23.27 -9.41 -9.65
N SER A 227 -24.04 -10.38 -10.12
CA SER A 227 -23.52 -11.65 -10.62
C SER A 227 -22.49 -11.45 -11.75
N GLY A 228 -21.41 -12.21 -11.72
CA GLY A 228 -20.33 -12.16 -12.69
C GLY A 228 -19.32 -11.01 -12.51
N ARG A 229 -19.64 -10.00 -11.68
CA ARG A 229 -18.76 -8.88 -11.35
C ARG A 229 -18.31 -8.88 -9.90
N ASP A 230 -19.24 -9.08 -8.98
CA ASP A 230 -19.01 -8.90 -7.55
C ASP A 230 -18.76 -10.22 -6.85
N HIS A 231 -17.71 -10.28 -6.03
CA HIS A 231 -17.29 -11.48 -5.30
C HIS A 231 -16.96 -11.11 -3.85
N TRP A 232 -17.35 -12.00 -2.93
CA TRP A 232 -16.94 -11.85 -1.53
C TRP A 232 -15.45 -12.15 -1.39
N LEU A 233 -14.70 -11.19 -0.84
CA LEU A 233 -13.24 -11.27 -0.72
C LEU A 233 -12.79 -12.47 0.11
N ASP A 234 -13.44 -12.74 1.24
CA ASP A 234 -13.12 -13.85 2.12
C ASP A 234 -13.36 -15.20 1.45
N GLU A 235 -14.45 -15.36 0.68
CA GLU A 235 -14.74 -16.58 -0.07
C GLU A 235 -13.71 -16.82 -1.18
N GLU A 236 -13.33 -15.77 -1.91
CA GLU A 236 -12.29 -15.87 -2.93
C GLU A 236 -10.93 -16.22 -2.31
N MET A 237 -10.57 -15.61 -1.17
CA MET A 237 -9.32 -15.91 -0.47
C MET A 237 -9.27 -17.34 0.07
N GLN A 238 -10.39 -17.90 0.54
CA GLN A 238 -10.45 -19.28 1.02
C GLN A 238 -10.16 -20.32 -0.06
N LYS A 239 -10.44 -20.02 -1.32
CA LYS A 239 -10.15 -20.89 -2.48
C LYS A 239 -8.66 -20.92 -2.83
N GLN A 240 -7.87 -19.99 -2.28
CA GLN A 240 -6.48 -19.78 -2.67
C GLN A 240 -5.48 -20.35 -1.67
N ARG A 241 -4.36 -20.83 -2.20
CA ARG A 241 -3.20 -21.24 -1.39
C ARG A 241 -2.56 -20.02 -0.71
N SER A 242 -1.93 -20.26 0.45
CA SER A 242 -1.24 -19.24 1.26
C SER A 242 0.21 -18.96 0.81
N THR A 243 0.57 -19.36 -0.41
CA THR A 243 1.86 -19.11 -1.04
C THR A 243 1.65 -18.48 -2.41
N ALA A 244 2.43 -17.48 -2.76
CA ALA A 244 2.42 -16.84 -4.06
C ALA A 244 3.84 -16.41 -4.44
N THR A 245 4.14 -16.46 -5.73
CA THR A 245 5.44 -16.01 -6.27
C THR A 245 5.60 -14.51 -6.06
N VAL A 246 6.83 -14.08 -5.88
CA VAL A 246 7.21 -12.67 -5.82
C VAL A 246 7.61 -12.21 -7.22
N GLU A 247 6.99 -11.12 -7.68
CA GLU A 247 7.42 -10.43 -8.90
C GLU A 247 8.55 -9.45 -8.57
N TRP A 248 9.73 -9.68 -9.12
CA TRP A 248 10.87 -8.81 -8.90
C TRP A 248 10.82 -7.60 -9.83
N MET A 249 10.57 -6.43 -9.22
CA MET A 249 10.34 -5.17 -9.91
C MET A 249 11.65 -4.39 -10.08
N GLY A 250 11.75 -3.62 -11.16
CA GLY A 250 12.80 -2.62 -11.29
C GLY A 250 12.63 -1.50 -10.26
N ALA A 251 13.73 -0.86 -9.87
CA ALA A 251 13.70 0.24 -8.90
C ALA A 251 12.84 1.43 -9.35
N GLU A 252 12.72 1.62 -10.68
CA GLU A 252 11.92 2.69 -11.31
C GLU A 252 10.48 2.26 -11.67
N ASP A 253 10.12 0.99 -11.45
CA ASP A 253 8.76 0.54 -11.73
C ASP A 253 7.75 1.19 -10.76
N PRO A 254 6.59 1.67 -11.24
CA PRO A 254 5.55 2.24 -10.38
C PRO A 254 5.07 1.24 -9.31
N LEU A 255 4.97 1.66 -8.06
CA LEU A 255 4.50 0.87 -6.94
C LEU A 255 3.04 1.18 -6.60
N PHE A 256 2.68 2.45 -6.51
CA PHE A 256 1.33 2.91 -6.19
C PHE A 256 1.05 4.30 -6.77
N ILE A 257 -0.25 4.65 -6.81
CA ILE A 257 -0.74 5.98 -7.17
C ILE A 257 -1.38 6.59 -5.92
N LEU A 258 -0.92 7.77 -5.54
CA LEU A 258 -1.47 8.55 -4.43
C LEU A 258 -1.87 9.94 -4.93
N TYR A 259 -3.17 10.23 -4.87
CA TYR A 259 -3.70 11.52 -5.28
C TYR A 259 -3.51 12.59 -4.22
N THR A 260 -2.95 13.71 -4.61
CA THR A 260 -2.79 14.90 -3.77
C THR A 260 -3.74 16.00 -4.20
N SER A 261 -3.96 17.01 -3.33
CA SER A 261 -4.66 18.24 -3.71
C SER A 261 -3.83 18.98 -4.76
N GLY A 262 -4.32 19.00 -6.00
CA GLY A 262 -3.65 19.72 -7.09
C GLY A 262 -3.73 21.24 -6.92
N SER A 263 -2.76 21.97 -7.46
CA SER A 263 -2.74 23.43 -7.53
C SER A 263 -3.89 24.03 -8.36
N THR A 264 -4.55 23.22 -9.18
CA THR A 264 -5.66 23.60 -10.09
C THR A 264 -7.04 23.11 -9.64
N GLY A 265 -7.17 22.67 -8.38
CA GLY A 265 -8.46 22.23 -7.82
C GLY A 265 -8.85 20.77 -8.09
N SER A 266 -8.33 20.13 -9.13
CA SER A 266 -8.53 18.69 -9.37
C SER A 266 -7.38 17.87 -8.77
N PRO A 267 -7.68 16.77 -8.05
CA PRO A 267 -6.64 15.87 -7.56
C PRO A 267 -5.80 15.30 -8.70
N ARG A 268 -4.49 15.15 -8.48
CA ARG A 268 -3.55 14.55 -9.44
C ARG A 268 -2.80 13.40 -8.78
N GLY A 269 -2.68 12.30 -9.49
CA GLY A 269 -1.92 11.11 -9.11
C GLY A 269 -0.58 11.03 -9.82
#